data_3dac2194ab0241bff84e0afea7bd2919
#
_entry.id   3dac2194ab0241bff84e0afea7bd2919
#
_cell.length_a   1.000
_cell.length_b   1.000
_cell.length_c   1.000
_cell.angle_alpha   90.00
_cell.angle_beta   90.00
_cell.angle_gamma   90.00
#
_symmetry.space_group_name_H-M   'P 1'
#
loop_
_entity.id
_entity.type
_entity.pdbx_description
1 polymer ?
#
loop_
_entity_poly.entity_id
_entity_poly.type
_entity_poly.pdbx_seq_one_letter_code
_entity_poly.pdbx_strand_id
1 'polypeptide(L)'
;MMQRPATTTPLCDNRTDQQTAGRRRNWDQDHQMEATTIDSALWLTLAGILCLLGLSAFFSGSETALTAASRGKLRAQADKGSSGAVRALEVTEDNERLIGAVLLGNNLVNILAASLATALFTRLFGESGVALATLMMTLLVLIFAEVLPKTYAITNPETAASRVAPVIRVVIVLFSPVVSAIRALVRLMLRAFGVRADPDSHILSLREEIAGAIALGHSEGSVHKEDRDRLLGALDLSDRTVEEVMRHRSQIEMIDANAPPEDILTQSLKSPHTRLPLYQGDPENIVGVIHAKDLLRAVNGLIHEGPDSGKDGETGAGQGGAGARDLSQLKVLDLAMAPYFVPETTPLDEQMRQFLRRRTHFALVVDEYGALRGLITLEDIIEEIVGEITDEFDIDAENPLKPTPAGDYLVDGAMTIRDLNRATDWSLPDDEANTVAGLVIHEAQMIPNEGQVFSF
;
A
#
# COMPACT_ATOMS: atom_id res chain seq x y z
N MET A 1 130.30 21.50 18.03
CA MET A 1 130.15 20.06 18.11
C MET A 1 128.73 19.76 18.62
N MET A 2 127.83 19.66 17.73
CA MET A 2 126.43 19.41 18.11
C MET A 2 125.81 18.39 17.15
N GLN A 3 125.49 17.20 17.65
CA GLN A 3 124.77 16.17 16.98
C GLN A 3 123.28 16.51 16.90
N ARG A 4 122.73 16.40 15.71
CA ARG A 4 121.25 16.43 15.48
C ARG A 4 120.65 15.04 15.65
N PRO A 5 119.54 14.90 16.31
CA PRO A 5 118.86 13.58 16.34
C PRO A 5 117.95 13.37 15.08
N ALA A 6 117.80 12.14 14.65
CA ALA A 6 117.08 11.66 13.51
C ALA A 6 115.55 11.69 13.76
N THR A 7 114.79 12.20 12.75
CA THR A 7 113.35 12.19 12.70
C THR A 7 112.86 10.81 12.18
N THR A 8 112.15 10.03 13.01
CA THR A 8 111.41 8.84 12.63
C THR A 8 110.02 9.24 12.18
N THR A 9 109.64 8.93 10.90
CA THR A 9 108.30 9.08 10.31
C THR A 9 107.41 7.94 10.81
N PRO A 10 106.12 8.21 11.28
CA PRO A 10 105.24 7.14 11.65
C PRO A 10 104.57 6.53 10.38
N LEU A 11 104.66 5.24 10.22
CA LEU A 11 103.92 4.42 9.25
C LEU A 11 102.40 4.56 9.55
N CYS A 12 101.64 5.24 8.64
CA CYS A 12 100.24 5.27 8.63
C CYS A 12 99.66 3.79 8.43
N ASP A 13 99.02 3.30 9.47
CA ASP A 13 98.34 2.01 9.46
C ASP A 13 97.04 2.05 8.58
N ASN A 14 97.24 1.68 7.31
CA ASN A 14 96.15 1.71 6.28
C ASN A 14 95.05 0.71 6.52
N ARG A 15 95.12 -0.12 7.60
CA ARG A 15 94.06 -1.12 7.92
C ARG A 15 92.90 -0.54 8.75
N THR A 16 93.18 0.47 9.58
CA THR A 16 92.19 1.14 10.44
C THR A 16 91.22 2.01 9.58
N ASP A 17 91.76 2.69 8.53
CA ASP A 17 90.92 3.51 7.64
C ASP A 17 90.01 2.68 6.72
N GLN A 18 90.44 1.51 6.31
CA GLN A 18 89.54 0.60 5.50
C GLN A 18 88.42 -0.01 6.33
N GLN A 19 88.66 -0.33 7.58
CA GLN A 19 87.60 -0.87 8.50
C GLN A 19 86.61 0.23 8.90
N THR A 20 87.07 1.48 9.12
CA THR A 20 86.17 2.60 9.43
C THR A 20 85.33 2.99 8.18
N ALA A 21 85.90 3.00 6.98
CA ALA A 21 85.21 3.30 5.74
C ALA A 21 84.17 2.19 5.38
N GLY A 22 84.46 0.92 5.63
CA GLY A 22 83.53 -0.21 5.46
C GLY A 22 82.36 -0.12 6.46
N ARG A 23 82.60 0.21 7.71
CA ARG A 23 81.56 0.46 8.74
C ARG A 23 80.66 1.62 8.41
N ARG A 24 81.23 2.75 7.93
CA ARG A 24 80.41 3.89 7.48
C ARG A 24 79.53 3.55 6.29
N ARG A 25 80.07 2.84 5.29
CA ARG A 25 79.33 2.43 4.11
C ARG A 25 78.15 1.48 4.45
N ASN A 26 78.34 0.51 5.34
CA ASN A 26 77.25 -0.36 5.85
C ASN A 26 76.23 0.42 6.66
N TRP A 27 76.71 1.38 7.51
CA TRP A 27 75.81 2.24 8.29
C TRP A 27 74.95 3.13 7.41
N ASP A 28 75.48 3.71 6.35
CA ASP A 28 74.78 4.54 5.37
C ASP A 28 73.83 3.69 4.50
N GLN A 29 74.16 2.45 4.15
CA GLN A 29 73.29 1.51 3.41
C GLN A 29 72.15 1.02 4.30
N ASP A 30 72.40 0.69 5.55
CA ASP A 30 71.35 0.27 6.50
C ASP A 30 70.37 1.42 6.76
N HIS A 31 70.85 2.64 6.98
CA HIS A 31 69.98 3.81 7.13
C HIS A 31 69.23 4.22 5.86
N GLN A 32 69.81 4.05 4.66
CA GLN A 32 69.11 4.26 3.39
C GLN A 32 68.06 3.17 3.15
N MET A 33 68.34 1.93 3.50
CA MET A 33 67.33 0.84 3.42
C MET A 33 66.22 1.03 4.42
N GLU A 34 66.50 1.43 5.66
CA GLU A 34 65.48 1.79 6.64
C GLU A 34 64.63 2.99 6.21
N ALA A 35 65.29 4.05 5.68
CA ALA A 35 64.55 5.24 5.17
C ALA A 35 63.61 4.90 3.99
N THR A 36 64.08 4.08 3.04
CA THR A 36 63.28 3.67 1.89
C THR A 36 62.13 2.70 2.27
N THR A 37 62.33 1.81 3.25
CA THR A 37 61.28 0.91 3.76
C THR A 37 60.24 1.65 4.60
N ILE A 38 60.68 2.65 5.37
CA ILE A 38 59.79 3.54 6.14
C ILE A 38 58.92 4.35 5.18
N ASP A 39 59.48 4.90 4.12
CA ASP A 39 58.77 5.73 3.14
C ASP A 39 57.71 4.88 2.36
N SER A 40 58.08 3.69 1.92
CA SER A 40 57.17 2.76 1.24
C SER A 40 56.03 2.28 2.14
N ALA A 41 56.26 2.01 3.42
CA ALA A 41 55.26 1.62 4.39
C ALA A 41 54.25 2.75 4.68
N LEU A 42 54.70 4.01 4.71
CA LEU A 42 53.83 5.17 4.88
C LEU A 42 52.88 5.34 3.70
N TRP A 43 53.38 5.21 2.46
CA TRP A 43 52.58 5.29 1.24
C TRP A 43 51.56 4.17 1.15
N LEU A 44 51.93 2.95 1.52
CA LEU A 44 51.00 1.79 1.59
C LEU A 44 49.90 2.00 2.62
N THR A 45 50.23 2.53 3.80
CA THR A 45 49.25 2.82 4.84
C THR A 45 48.30 3.93 4.39
N LEU A 46 48.79 4.99 3.77
CA LEU A 46 47.98 6.08 3.23
C LEU A 46 47.04 5.56 2.12
N ALA A 47 47.57 4.76 1.19
CA ALA A 47 46.74 4.13 0.14
C ALA A 47 45.67 3.22 0.75
N GLY A 48 46.02 2.47 1.81
CA GLY A 48 45.06 1.64 2.56
C GLY A 48 43.94 2.47 3.19
N ILE A 49 44.23 3.59 3.83
CA ILE A 49 43.24 4.50 4.41
C ILE A 49 42.33 5.06 3.31
N LEU A 50 42.86 5.53 2.20
CA LEU A 50 42.07 6.04 1.07
C LEU A 50 41.15 4.96 0.47
N CYS A 51 41.66 3.74 0.32
CA CYS A 51 40.88 2.61 -0.14
C CYS A 51 39.73 2.28 0.82
N LEU A 52 39.98 2.27 2.13
CA LEU A 52 38.96 2.06 3.15
C LEU A 52 37.94 3.19 3.20
N LEU A 53 38.34 4.45 3.04
CA LEU A 53 37.40 5.57 2.90
C LEU A 53 36.48 5.41 1.68
N GLY A 54 37.05 5.00 0.54
CA GLY A 54 36.26 4.70 -0.66
C GLY A 54 35.28 3.54 -0.45
N LEU A 55 35.69 2.50 0.27
CA LEU A 55 34.82 1.37 0.60
C LEU A 55 33.73 1.76 1.60
N SER A 56 34.03 2.63 2.58
CA SER A 56 33.04 3.19 3.48
C SER A 56 32.02 4.05 2.73
N ALA A 57 32.46 4.90 1.80
CA ALA A 57 31.58 5.66 0.92
C ALA A 57 30.65 4.75 0.10
N PHE A 58 31.19 3.64 -0.40
CA PHE A 58 30.40 2.63 -1.11
C PHE A 58 29.32 2.00 -0.21
N PHE A 59 29.65 1.58 1.01
CA PHE A 59 28.67 0.99 1.94
C PHE A 59 27.61 2.01 2.34
N SER A 60 28.01 3.21 2.73
CA SER A 60 27.11 4.28 3.15
C SER A 60 26.15 4.72 2.03
N GLY A 61 26.65 4.88 0.81
CA GLY A 61 25.83 5.18 -0.36
C GLY A 61 24.91 4.03 -0.75
N SER A 62 25.39 2.78 -0.63
CA SER A 62 24.58 1.58 -0.93
C SER A 62 23.43 1.39 0.04
N GLU A 63 23.66 1.61 1.35
CA GLU A 63 22.61 1.60 2.37
C GLU A 63 21.48 2.55 1.99
N THR A 64 21.84 3.81 1.76
CA THR A 64 20.86 4.85 1.43
C THR A 64 20.16 4.59 0.10
N ALA A 65 20.89 4.15 -0.94
CA ALA A 65 20.29 3.85 -2.24
C ALA A 65 19.27 2.72 -2.17
N LEU A 66 19.59 1.61 -1.49
CA LEU A 66 18.72 0.43 -1.41
C LEU A 66 17.52 0.63 -0.49
N THR A 67 17.65 1.48 0.55
CA THR A 67 16.53 1.80 1.46
C THR A 67 15.61 2.89 0.92
N ALA A 68 16.14 3.87 0.17
CA ALA A 68 15.37 4.97 -0.41
C ALA A 68 14.72 4.62 -1.77
N ALA A 69 15.17 3.55 -2.44
CA ALA A 69 14.64 3.18 -3.75
C ALA A 69 13.19 2.67 -3.68
N SER A 70 12.33 3.23 -4.53
CA SER A 70 10.94 2.79 -4.66
C SER A 70 10.86 1.40 -5.31
N ARG A 71 10.26 0.44 -4.60
CA ARG A 71 10.01 -0.93 -5.12
C ARG A 71 9.20 -0.92 -6.41
N GLY A 72 8.21 -0.04 -6.52
CA GLY A 72 7.39 0.11 -7.72
C GLY A 72 8.19 0.55 -8.94
N LYS A 73 9.07 1.55 -8.79
CA LYS A 73 9.94 2.02 -9.86
C LYS A 73 11.01 0.98 -10.24
N LEU A 74 11.60 0.28 -9.24
CA LEU A 74 12.52 -0.83 -9.49
C LEU A 74 11.83 -1.97 -10.25
N ARG A 75 10.58 -2.30 -9.92
CA ARG A 75 9.79 -3.30 -10.62
C ARG A 75 9.56 -2.90 -12.08
N ALA A 76 9.15 -1.66 -12.33
CA ALA A 76 8.97 -1.13 -13.68
C ALA A 76 10.27 -1.15 -14.52
N GLN A 77 11.44 -0.94 -13.87
CA GLN A 77 12.74 -1.06 -14.53
C GLN A 77 13.13 -2.53 -14.80
N ALA A 78 12.80 -3.44 -13.88
CA ALA A 78 13.01 -4.88 -14.03
C ALA A 78 12.18 -5.43 -15.20
N ASP A 79 10.91 -5.03 -15.32
CA ASP A 79 10.00 -5.41 -16.41
C ASP A 79 10.49 -4.89 -17.78
N LYS A 80 11.25 -3.79 -17.79
CA LYS A 80 11.97 -3.27 -18.98
C LYS A 80 13.31 -3.96 -19.26
N GLY A 81 13.66 -5.03 -18.52
CA GLY A 81 14.85 -5.85 -18.75
C GLY A 81 16.11 -5.43 -17.99
N SER A 82 16.02 -4.53 -16.99
CA SER A 82 17.16 -4.14 -16.16
C SER A 82 17.54 -5.25 -15.18
N SER A 83 18.64 -5.96 -15.45
CA SER A 83 19.17 -7.00 -14.55
C SER A 83 19.65 -6.46 -13.20
N GLY A 84 20.07 -5.18 -13.15
CA GLY A 84 20.42 -4.50 -11.91
C GLY A 84 19.21 -4.25 -11.01
N ALA A 85 18.07 -3.84 -11.59
CA ALA A 85 16.83 -3.63 -10.87
C ALA A 85 16.25 -4.95 -10.31
N VAL A 86 16.33 -6.05 -11.06
CA VAL A 86 15.95 -7.38 -10.56
C VAL A 86 16.76 -7.75 -9.32
N ARG A 87 18.09 -7.57 -9.37
CA ARG A 87 18.96 -7.87 -8.20
C ARG A 87 18.71 -6.92 -7.04
N ALA A 88 18.39 -5.64 -7.31
CA ALA A 88 18.05 -4.70 -6.25
C ALA A 88 16.76 -5.14 -5.53
N LEU A 89 15.74 -5.58 -6.25
CA LEU A 89 14.51 -6.14 -5.67
C LEU A 89 14.81 -7.39 -4.81
N GLU A 90 15.60 -8.34 -5.34
CA GLU A 90 15.99 -9.55 -4.58
C GLU A 90 16.71 -9.20 -3.27
N VAL A 91 17.64 -8.24 -3.32
CA VAL A 91 18.44 -7.83 -2.16
C VAL A 91 17.59 -7.09 -1.12
N THR A 92 16.60 -6.32 -1.56
CA THR A 92 15.69 -5.56 -0.66
C THR A 92 14.51 -6.39 -0.16
N GLU A 93 14.37 -7.66 -0.54
CA GLU A 93 13.31 -8.54 -0.04
C GLU A 93 13.48 -8.85 1.46
N ASP A 94 14.73 -9.08 1.93
CA ASP A 94 15.07 -9.23 3.35
C ASP A 94 15.82 -7.97 3.85
N ASN A 95 15.06 -6.91 4.15
CA ASN A 95 15.62 -5.63 4.61
C ASN A 95 16.49 -5.77 5.87
N GLU A 96 16.14 -6.65 6.80
CA GLU A 96 16.92 -6.84 8.02
C GLU A 96 18.31 -7.41 7.72
N ARG A 97 18.37 -8.36 6.78
CA ARG A 97 19.64 -8.98 6.37
C ARG A 97 20.49 -8.00 5.57
N LEU A 98 19.86 -7.21 4.71
CA LEU A 98 20.51 -6.15 3.95
C LEU A 98 21.14 -5.10 4.88
N ILE A 99 20.32 -4.48 5.74
CA ILE A 99 20.77 -3.43 6.67
C ILE A 99 21.86 -3.97 7.58
N GLY A 100 21.67 -5.16 8.16
CA GLY A 100 22.66 -5.79 9.03
C GLY A 100 24.01 -6.02 8.35
N ALA A 101 24.03 -6.50 7.11
CA ALA A 101 25.27 -6.76 6.37
C ALA A 101 25.99 -5.47 5.97
N VAL A 102 25.27 -4.48 5.47
CA VAL A 102 25.85 -3.19 5.03
C VAL A 102 26.36 -2.39 6.23
N LEU A 103 25.59 -2.36 7.31
CA LEU A 103 25.99 -1.68 8.56
C LEU A 103 27.25 -2.32 9.18
N LEU A 104 27.32 -3.67 9.20
CA LEU A 104 28.50 -4.39 9.66
C LEU A 104 29.72 -4.06 8.81
N GLY A 105 29.56 -4.07 7.48
CA GLY A 105 30.64 -3.72 6.55
C GLY A 105 31.12 -2.30 6.71
N ASN A 106 30.20 -1.33 6.80
CA ASN A 106 30.53 0.07 7.00
C ASN A 106 31.28 0.33 8.32
N ASN A 107 30.78 -0.23 9.42
CA ASN A 107 31.42 -0.09 10.72
C ASN A 107 32.83 -0.73 10.76
N LEU A 108 32.98 -1.93 10.19
CA LEU A 108 34.27 -2.62 10.12
C LEU A 108 35.30 -1.78 9.36
N VAL A 109 34.92 -1.25 8.21
CA VAL A 109 35.80 -0.42 7.37
C VAL A 109 36.15 0.89 8.04
N ASN A 110 35.21 1.56 8.69
CA ASN A 110 35.44 2.81 9.41
C ASN A 110 36.39 2.64 10.61
N ILE A 111 36.21 1.56 11.38
CA ILE A 111 37.08 1.23 12.50
C ILE A 111 38.49 0.92 12.01
N LEU A 112 38.65 0.16 10.92
CA LEU A 112 39.96 -0.13 10.34
C LEU A 112 40.63 1.13 9.81
N ALA A 113 39.93 1.98 9.10
CA ALA A 113 40.44 3.25 8.58
C ALA A 113 40.92 4.18 9.71
N ALA A 114 40.10 4.33 10.75
CA ALA A 114 40.45 5.13 11.92
C ALA A 114 41.70 4.58 12.67
N SER A 115 41.76 3.25 12.83
CA SER A 115 42.91 2.60 13.49
C SER A 115 44.20 2.78 12.72
N LEU A 116 44.15 2.59 11.38
CA LEU A 116 45.32 2.82 10.51
C LEU A 116 45.75 4.29 10.50
N ALA A 117 44.81 5.21 10.46
CA ALA A 117 45.08 6.65 10.53
C ALA A 117 45.72 7.02 11.87
N THR A 118 45.18 6.53 12.98
CA THR A 118 45.78 6.77 14.33
C THR A 118 47.20 6.25 14.39
N ALA A 119 47.46 5.02 13.90
CA ALA A 119 48.80 4.46 13.85
C ALA A 119 49.76 5.29 12.99
N LEU A 120 49.31 5.76 11.83
CA LEU A 120 50.09 6.60 10.92
C LEU A 120 50.42 7.95 11.57
N PHE A 121 49.42 8.65 12.12
CA PHE A 121 49.63 9.99 12.73
C PHE A 121 50.44 9.92 14.02
N THR A 122 50.26 8.86 14.84
CA THR A 122 51.11 8.66 16.04
C THR A 122 52.57 8.45 15.64
N ARG A 123 52.83 7.74 14.54
CA ARG A 123 54.18 7.53 14.01
C ARG A 123 54.83 8.82 13.49
N LEU A 124 54.02 9.74 12.92
CA LEU A 124 54.51 11.02 12.35
C LEU A 124 54.61 12.12 13.38
N PHE A 125 53.69 12.22 14.35
CA PHE A 125 53.52 13.36 15.25
C PHE A 125 53.59 12.97 16.73
N GLY A 126 53.93 11.71 17.06
CA GLY A 126 53.98 11.23 18.44
C GLY A 126 52.61 11.25 19.13
N GLU A 127 52.56 11.50 20.41
CA GLU A 127 51.29 11.46 21.21
C GLU A 127 50.25 12.46 20.73
N SER A 128 50.66 13.63 20.21
CA SER A 128 49.73 14.62 19.62
C SER A 128 49.05 14.11 18.33
N GLY A 129 49.61 13.11 17.71
CA GLY A 129 49.10 12.49 16.47
C GLY A 129 47.71 11.85 16.64
N VAL A 130 47.40 11.34 17.84
CA VAL A 130 46.08 10.71 18.11
C VAL A 130 44.93 11.73 17.95
N ALA A 131 45.10 12.93 18.57
CA ALA A 131 44.07 13.97 18.47
C ALA A 131 43.94 14.49 17.02
N LEU A 132 45.05 14.66 16.32
CA LEU A 132 45.06 15.11 14.93
C LEU A 132 44.42 14.05 13.98
N ALA A 133 44.75 12.77 14.18
CA ALA A 133 44.14 11.67 13.44
C ALA A 133 42.61 11.62 13.64
N THR A 134 42.15 11.74 14.89
CA THR A 134 40.74 11.75 15.22
C THR A 134 40.00 12.89 14.52
N LEU A 135 40.52 14.11 14.61
CA LEU A 135 39.90 15.27 13.97
C LEU A 135 39.87 15.13 12.44
N MET A 136 41.01 14.75 11.83
CA MET A 136 41.13 14.60 10.39
C MET A 136 40.22 13.47 9.87
N MET A 137 40.24 12.32 10.52
CA MET A 137 39.41 11.18 10.10
C MET A 137 37.93 11.45 10.29
N THR A 138 37.53 12.14 11.37
CA THR A 138 36.12 12.54 11.55
C THR A 138 35.65 13.41 10.39
N LEU A 139 36.45 14.39 9.99
CA LEU A 139 36.11 15.29 8.88
C LEU A 139 36.06 14.54 7.53
N LEU A 140 37.08 13.71 7.27
CA LEU A 140 37.14 12.92 6.01
C LEU A 140 36.02 11.92 5.90
N VAL A 141 35.71 11.16 6.97
CA VAL A 141 34.60 10.18 6.97
C VAL A 141 33.28 10.91 6.82
N LEU A 142 33.04 11.99 7.59
CA LEU A 142 31.79 12.73 7.52
C LEU A 142 31.53 13.26 6.10
N ILE A 143 32.50 13.91 5.49
CA ILE A 143 32.29 14.54 4.17
C ILE A 143 32.29 13.50 3.05
N PHE A 144 33.35 12.68 2.95
CA PHE A 144 33.57 11.83 1.78
C PHE A 144 32.97 10.43 1.90
N ALA A 145 32.85 9.88 3.11
CA ALA A 145 32.34 8.55 3.33
C ALA A 145 30.86 8.52 3.72
N GLU A 146 30.31 9.61 4.27
CA GLU A 146 28.90 9.64 4.70
C GLU A 146 28.06 10.65 3.91
N VAL A 147 28.30 11.97 4.04
CA VAL A 147 27.40 13.00 3.49
C VAL A 147 27.33 12.93 1.97
N LEU A 148 28.47 12.95 1.28
CA LEU A 148 28.51 12.99 -0.18
C LEU A 148 27.87 11.76 -0.84
N PRO A 149 28.20 10.50 -0.47
CA PRO A 149 27.58 9.33 -1.08
C PRO A 149 26.10 9.18 -0.73
N LYS A 150 25.68 9.54 0.48
CA LYS A 150 24.25 9.54 0.88
C LYS A 150 23.45 10.57 0.08
N THR A 151 23.97 11.78 -0.08
CA THR A 151 23.29 12.82 -0.87
C THR A 151 23.12 12.38 -2.33
N TYR A 152 24.14 11.79 -2.94
CA TYR A 152 24.03 11.23 -4.28
C TYR A 152 23.00 10.11 -4.37
N ALA A 153 22.99 9.21 -3.38
CA ALA A 153 22.05 8.08 -3.33
C ALA A 153 20.59 8.52 -3.17
N ILE A 154 20.32 9.56 -2.37
CA ILE A 154 18.97 10.13 -2.21
C ILE A 154 18.48 10.79 -3.51
N THR A 155 19.38 11.45 -4.24
CA THR A 155 18.99 12.15 -5.47
C THR A 155 18.64 11.17 -6.61
N ASN A 156 19.27 10.00 -6.68
CA ASN A 156 19.09 9.02 -7.74
C ASN A 156 18.98 7.58 -7.18
N PRO A 157 18.01 7.28 -6.31
CA PRO A 157 18.02 6.05 -5.53
C PRO A 157 17.89 4.78 -6.37
N GLU A 158 17.00 4.76 -7.38
CA GLU A 158 16.78 3.56 -8.21
C GLU A 158 17.99 3.21 -9.07
N THR A 159 18.65 4.25 -9.64
CA THR A 159 19.83 4.05 -10.47
C THR A 159 21.03 3.60 -9.63
N ALA A 160 21.22 4.20 -8.46
CA ALA A 160 22.26 3.82 -7.52
C ALA A 160 22.03 2.40 -7.00
N ALA A 161 20.81 2.08 -6.54
CA ALA A 161 20.44 0.75 -6.06
C ALA A 161 20.71 -0.34 -7.11
N SER A 162 20.30 -0.13 -8.36
CA SER A 162 20.53 -1.09 -9.46
C SER A 162 22.02 -1.33 -9.75
N ARG A 163 22.87 -0.32 -9.55
CA ARG A 163 24.33 -0.45 -9.77
C ARG A 163 25.04 -1.16 -8.62
N VAL A 164 24.65 -0.90 -7.38
CA VAL A 164 25.34 -1.46 -6.20
C VAL A 164 24.84 -2.85 -5.82
N ALA A 165 23.60 -3.20 -6.16
CA ALA A 165 22.95 -4.46 -5.78
C ALA A 165 23.80 -5.72 -6.10
N PRO A 166 24.48 -5.86 -7.25
CA PRO A 166 25.30 -7.03 -7.53
C PRO A 166 26.43 -7.25 -6.55
N VAL A 167 27.08 -6.16 -6.10
CA VAL A 167 28.18 -6.20 -5.13
C VAL A 167 27.65 -6.45 -3.74
N ILE A 168 26.58 -5.76 -3.36
CA ILE A 168 25.94 -5.92 -2.05
C ILE A 168 25.40 -7.33 -1.84
N ARG A 169 24.91 -8.01 -2.89
CA ARG A 169 24.52 -9.43 -2.80
C ARG A 169 25.67 -10.30 -2.30
N VAL A 170 26.89 -10.08 -2.84
CA VAL A 170 28.08 -10.83 -2.39
C VAL A 170 28.42 -10.52 -0.95
N VAL A 171 28.33 -9.25 -0.55
CA VAL A 171 28.56 -8.79 0.82
C VAL A 171 27.57 -9.44 1.80
N ILE A 172 26.28 -9.50 1.44
CA ILE A 172 25.25 -10.14 2.25
C ILE A 172 25.55 -11.62 2.45
N VAL A 173 25.94 -12.34 1.40
CA VAL A 173 26.28 -13.76 1.50
C VAL A 173 27.49 -13.95 2.42
N LEU A 174 28.52 -13.11 2.27
CA LEU A 174 29.75 -13.17 3.09
C LEU A 174 29.47 -12.91 4.59
N PHE A 175 28.65 -11.90 4.88
CA PHE A 175 28.34 -11.51 6.26
C PHE A 175 27.11 -12.25 6.87
N SER A 176 26.38 -13.05 6.06
CA SER A 176 25.18 -13.77 6.48
C SER A 176 25.32 -14.55 7.79
N PRO A 177 26.40 -15.33 8.05
CA PRO A 177 26.51 -16.07 9.31
C PRO A 177 26.60 -15.14 10.52
N VAL A 178 27.35 -14.04 10.40
CA VAL A 178 27.51 -13.07 11.50
C VAL A 178 26.20 -12.31 11.74
N VAL A 179 25.56 -11.82 10.69
CA VAL A 179 24.28 -11.12 10.78
C VAL A 179 23.20 -12.04 11.37
N SER A 180 23.17 -13.31 10.99
CA SER A 180 22.21 -14.29 11.54
C SER A 180 22.42 -14.52 13.04
N ALA A 181 23.67 -14.59 13.50
CA ALA A 181 24.00 -14.70 14.92
C ALA A 181 23.57 -13.45 15.71
N ILE A 182 23.82 -12.26 15.16
CA ILE A 182 23.40 -10.98 15.77
C ILE A 182 21.86 -10.92 15.85
N ARG A 183 21.14 -11.27 14.76
CA ARG A 183 19.66 -11.33 14.76
C ARG A 183 19.11 -12.30 15.78
N ALA A 184 19.74 -13.46 15.95
CA ALA A 184 19.33 -14.42 16.98
C ALA A 184 19.50 -13.85 18.40
N LEU A 185 20.61 -13.15 18.64
CA LEU A 185 20.87 -12.48 19.93
C LEU A 185 19.85 -11.37 20.19
N VAL A 186 19.58 -10.50 19.20
CA VAL A 186 18.59 -9.41 19.31
C VAL A 186 17.18 -9.96 19.59
N ARG A 187 16.76 -11.00 18.87
CA ARG A 187 15.47 -11.68 19.13
C ARG A 187 15.38 -12.25 20.54
N LEU A 188 16.48 -12.82 21.04
CA LEU A 188 16.53 -13.32 22.42
C LEU A 188 16.35 -12.17 23.42
N MET A 189 17.02 -11.04 23.20
CA MET A 189 16.88 -9.84 24.04
C MET A 189 15.46 -9.27 24.00
N LEU A 190 14.87 -9.10 22.80
CA LEU A 190 13.51 -8.58 22.63
C LEU A 190 12.47 -9.48 23.34
N ARG A 191 12.64 -10.82 23.27
CA ARG A 191 11.78 -11.75 24.01
C ARG A 191 11.91 -11.58 25.53
N ALA A 192 13.11 -11.27 26.03
CA ALA A 192 13.32 -11.01 27.46
C ALA A 192 12.62 -9.72 27.92
N PHE A 193 12.42 -8.74 27.03
CA PHE A 193 11.64 -7.49 27.26
C PHE A 193 10.16 -7.62 26.95
N GLY A 194 9.65 -8.84 26.59
CA GLY A 194 8.23 -9.10 26.37
C GLY A 194 7.68 -8.63 25.01
N VAL A 195 8.53 -8.17 24.11
CA VAL A 195 8.14 -7.76 22.76
C VAL A 195 7.92 -9.00 21.87
N ARG A 196 6.67 -9.21 21.43
CA ARG A 196 6.31 -10.25 20.45
C ARG A 196 6.14 -9.59 19.10
N ALA A 197 6.87 -10.04 18.10
CA ALA A 197 6.63 -9.66 16.70
C ALA A 197 5.47 -10.52 16.18
N ASP A 198 4.36 -9.89 15.81
CA ASP A 198 3.19 -10.56 15.24
C ASP A 198 3.34 -10.59 13.71
N PRO A 199 3.37 -11.77 13.06
CA PRO A 199 3.53 -11.87 11.61
C PRO A 199 2.30 -11.38 10.81
N ASP A 200 1.10 -11.39 11.43
CA ASP A 200 -0.16 -11.09 10.74
C ASP A 200 -0.46 -9.59 10.61
N SER A 201 0.31 -8.72 11.26
CA SER A 201 0.17 -7.26 11.14
C SER A 201 0.55 -6.69 9.76
N HIS A 202 1.20 -7.48 8.90
CA HIS A 202 1.72 -7.00 7.61
C HIS A 202 0.65 -6.71 6.54
N ILE A 203 -0.50 -7.39 6.57
CA ILE A 203 -1.55 -7.21 5.54
C ILE A 203 -2.37 -5.95 5.85
N LEU A 204 -2.70 -5.73 7.10
CA LEU A 204 -3.38 -4.50 7.54
C LEU A 204 -2.50 -3.26 7.32
N SER A 205 -1.19 -3.36 7.61
CA SER A 205 -0.25 -2.27 7.39
C SER A 205 -0.09 -1.87 5.91
N LEU A 206 -0.17 -2.82 4.98
CA LEU A 206 -0.07 -2.51 3.54
C LEU A 206 -1.27 -1.68 3.05
N ARG A 207 -2.45 -2.00 3.56
CA ARG A 207 -3.68 -1.29 3.20
C ARG A 207 -3.69 0.13 3.75
N GLU A 208 -3.30 0.30 5.02
CA GLU A 208 -3.12 1.60 5.66
C GLU A 208 -2.03 2.43 4.95
N GLU A 209 -0.95 1.78 4.48
CA GLU A 209 0.11 2.45 3.71
C GLU A 209 -0.41 2.97 2.36
N ILE A 210 -1.25 2.19 1.66
CA ILE A 210 -1.88 2.62 0.40
C ILE A 210 -2.86 3.78 0.67
N ALA A 211 -3.72 3.67 1.67
CA ALA A 211 -4.65 4.73 2.06
C ALA A 211 -3.91 6.01 2.45
N GLY A 212 -2.83 5.90 3.24
CA GLY A 212 -1.96 7.00 3.61
C GLY A 212 -1.27 7.66 2.41
N ALA A 213 -0.82 6.86 1.44
CA ALA A 213 -0.21 7.39 0.20
C ALA A 213 -1.22 8.18 -0.67
N ILE A 214 -2.47 7.71 -0.74
CA ILE A 214 -3.56 8.41 -1.43
C ILE A 214 -3.88 9.73 -0.72
N ALA A 215 -4.01 9.73 0.60
CA ALA A 215 -4.28 10.91 1.41
C ALA A 215 -3.14 11.94 1.28
N LEU A 216 -1.87 11.49 1.31
CA LEU A 216 -0.71 12.35 1.09
C LEU A 216 -0.74 12.97 -0.31
N GLY A 217 -0.99 12.18 -1.35
CA GLY A 217 -1.11 12.68 -2.72
C GLY A 217 -2.20 13.75 -2.88
N HIS A 218 -3.31 13.64 -2.13
CA HIS A 218 -4.33 14.68 -2.07
C HIS A 218 -3.84 15.94 -1.36
N SER A 219 -3.19 15.82 -0.20
CA SER A 219 -2.67 16.96 0.56
C SER A 219 -1.60 17.74 -0.21
N GLU A 220 -0.83 17.07 -1.08
CA GLU A 220 0.16 17.67 -1.98
C GLU A 220 -0.46 18.24 -3.28
N GLY A 221 -1.78 18.11 -3.48
CA GLY A 221 -2.50 18.59 -4.66
C GLY A 221 -2.29 17.77 -5.93
N SER A 222 -1.68 16.58 -5.84
CA SER A 222 -1.44 15.69 -6.98
C SER A 222 -2.62 14.75 -7.28
N VAL A 223 -3.53 14.55 -6.31
CA VAL A 223 -4.73 13.72 -6.41
C VAL A 223 -5.95 14.59 -6.10
N HIS A 224 -6.94 14.61 -7.00
CA HIS A 224 -8.18 15.33 -6.76
C HIS A 224 -9.01 14.64 -5.66
N LYS A 225 -9.85 15.42 -4.95
CA LYS A 225 -10.71 14.89 -3.87
C LYS A 225 -11.56 13.71 -4.35
N GLU A 226 -12.21 13.87 -5.50
CA GLU A 226 -13.07 12.81 -6.08
C GLU A 226 -12.32 11.50 -6.35
N ASP A 227 -11.08 11.60 -6.86
CA ASP A 227 -10.25 10.41 -7.12
C ASP A 227 -9.77 9.76 -5.82
N ARG A 228 -9.41 10.57 -4.80
CA ARG A 228 -9.11 10.09 -3.46
C ARG A 228 -10.28 9.29 -2.89
N ASP A 229 -11.48 9.89 -2.91
CA ASP A 229 -12.69 9.32 -2.30
C ASP A 229 -13.09 8.01 -3.00
N ARG A 230 -12.99 7.93 -4.34
CA ARG A 230 -13.20 6.69 -5.11
C ARG A 230 -12.19 5.60 -4.76
N LEU A 231 -10.91 5.95 -4.67
CA LEU A 231 -9.85 4.99 -4.35
C LEU A 231 -9.99 4.45 -2.92
N LEU A 232 -10.33 5.30 -1.95
CA LEU A 232 -10.59 4.90 -0.57
C LEU A 232 -11.87 4.06 -0.49
N GLY A 233 -12.98 4.46 -1.14
CA GLY A 233 -14.21 3.68 -1.21
C GLY A 233 -13.99 2.27 -1.77
N ALA A 234 -13.16 2.14 -2.82
CA ALA A 234 -12.81 0.82 -3.35
C ALA A 234 -11.98 -0.05 -2.39
N LEU A 235 -11.13 0.57 -1.57
CA LEU A 235 -10.37 -0.13 -0.53
C LEU A 235 -11.28 -0.56 0.63
N ASP A 236 -12.29 0.22 0.97
CA ASP A 236 -13.19 -0.03 2.11
C ASP A 236 -14.23 -1.12 1.83
N LEU A 237 -14.50 -1.46 0.56
CA LEU A 237 -15.51 -2.48 0.21
C LEU A 237 -15.29 -3.84 0.88
N SER A 238 -14.06 -4.21 1.21
CA SER A 238 -13.78 -5.50 1.84
C SER A 238 -14.08 -5.52 3.34
N ASP A 239 -14.21 -4.36 3.98
CA ASP A 239 -14.49 -4.24 5.41
C ASP A 239 -15.97 -3.99 5.68
N ARG A 240 -16.74 -3.68 4.62
CA ARG A 240 -18.18 -3.44 4.71
C ARG A 240 -18.96 -4.68 4.36
N THR A 241 -20.10 -4.84 5.01
CA THR A 241 -21.03 -5.96 4.80
C THR A 241 -22.23 -5.53 3.96
N VAL A 242 -22.94 -6.52 3.41
CA VAL A 242 -24.19 -6.31 2.67
C VAL A 242 -25.25 -5.60 3.52
N GLU A 243 -25.30 -5.89 4.84
CA GLU A 243 -26.23 -5.27 5.78
C GLU A 243 -26.12 -3.74 5.82
N GLU A 244 -24.90 -3.22 5.67
CA GLU A 244 -24.65 -1.78 5.76
C GLU A 244 -25.19 -0.97 4.58
N VAL A 245 -25.38 -1.62 3.42
CA VAL A 245 -25.69 -0.95 2.14
C VAL A 245 -27.04 -1.41 1.57
N MET A 246 -27.56 -2.56 2.02
CA MET A 246 -28.82 -3.09 1.54
C MET A 246 -29.99 -2.12 1.77
N ARG A 247 -30.97 -2.12 0.87
CA ARG A 247 -32.28 -1.54 1.15
C ARG A 247 -33.04 -2.43 2.10
N HIS A 248 -33.47 -1.87 3.23
CA HIS A 248 -34.18 -2.61 4.24
C HIS A 248 -35.54 -3.12 3.73
N ARG A 249 -35.99 -4.28 4.20
CA ARG A 249 -37.23 -4.95 3.77
C ARG A 249 -38.50 -4.07 3.79
N SER A 250 -38.58 -3.08 4.69
CA SER A 250 -39.69 -2.13 4.75
C SER A 250 -39.78 -1.16 3.58
N GLN A 251 -38.72 -1.05 2.77
CA GLN A 251 -38.62 -0.18 1.60
C GLN A 251 -38.75 -0.95 0.28
N ILE A 252 -38.87 -2.29 0.34
CA ILE A 252 -38.96 -3.13 -0.84
C ILE A 252 -40.39 -3.18 -1.34
N GLU A 253 -40.63 -2.81 -2.59
CA GLU A 253 -41.88 -3.12 -3.27
C GLU A 253 -41.90 -4.58 -3.67
N MET A 254 -42.91 -5.30 -3.22
CA MET A 254 -43.13 -6.71 -3.49
C MET A 254 -44.56 -6.94 -4.03
N ILE A 255 -44.76 -7.99 -4.82
CA ILE A 255 -46.04 -8.34 -5.44
C ILE A 255 -46.51 -9.69 -4.91
N ASP A 256 -47.79 -9.80 -4.54
CA ASP A 256 -48.40 -11.10 -4.21
C ASP A 256 -48.58 -11.93 -5.49
N ALA A 257 -47.91 -13.09 -5.55
CA ALA A 257 -47.98 -14.00 -6.66
C ALA A 257 -49.39 -14.62 -6.85
N ASN A 258 -50.27 -14.56 -5.83
CA ASN A 258 -51.66 -15.01 -5.90
C ASN A 258 -52.62 -13.92 -6.38
N ALA A 259 -52.16 -12.68 -6.54
CA ALA A 259 -53.00 -11.60 -7.06
C ALA A 259 -53.43 -11.86 -8.51
N PRO A 260 -54.56 -11.31 -8.97
CA PRO A 260 -54.94 -11.35 -10.37
C PRO A 260 -53.84 -10.83 -11.29
N PRO A 261 -53.60 -11.48 -12.45
CA PRO A 261 -52.56 -11.03 -13.39
C PRO A 261 -52.67 -9.57 -13.84
N GLU A 262 -53.88 -9.03 -13.89
CA GLU A 262 -54.15 -7.62 -14.22
C GLU A 262 -53.62 -6.66 -13.14
N ASP A 263 -53.78 -7.05 -11.87
CA ASP A 263 -53.28 -6.28 -10.73
C ASP A 263 -51.75 -6.34 -10.66
N ILE A 264 -51.16 -7.52 -10.89
CA ILE A 264 -49.70 -7.70 -10.97
C ILE A 264 -49.12 -6.83 -12.10
N LEU A 265 -49.73 -6.83 -13.27
CA LEU A 265 -49.30 -6.01 -14.39
C LEU A 265 -49.40 -4.50 -14.03
N THR A 266 -50.54 -4.12 -13.47
CA THR A 266 -50.77 -2.71 -13.09
C THR A 266 -49.78 -2.24 -12.05
N GLN A 267 -49.49 -3.05 -11.04
CA GLN A 267 -48.50 -2.74 -10.00
C GLN A 267 -47.10 -2.68 -10.58
N SER A 268 -46.71 -3.64 -11.43
CA SER A 268 -45.39 -3.64 -12.09
C SER A 268 -45.15 -2.44 -12.99
N LEU A 269 -46.22 -1.93 -13.65
CA LEU A 269 -46.13 -0.75 -14.52
C LEU A 269 -46.09 0.58 -13.76
N LYS A 270 -46.66 0.62 -12.55
CA LYS A 270 -46.62 1.81 -11.67
C LYS A 270 -45.32 1.92 -10.89
N SER A 271 -44.65 0.79 -10.63
CA SER A 271 -43.40 0.76 -9.90
C SER A 271 -42.28 1.41 -10.72
N PRO A 272 -41.41 2.24 -10.09
CA PRO A 272 -40.21 2.72 -10.72
C PRO A 272 -39.16 1.61 -10.93
N HIS A 273 -39.34 0.46 -10.27
CA HIS A 273 -38.39 -0.63 -10.27
C HIS A 273 -38.64 -1.64 -11.40
N THR A 274 -37.53 -2.07 -12.03
CA THR A 274 -37.61 -3.03 -13.14
C THR A 274 -37.67 -4.49 -12.68
N ARG A 275 -37.32 -4.80 -11.44
CA ARG A 275 -37.35 -6.13 -10.84
C ARG A 275 -38.08 -6.06 -9.50
N LEU A 276 -39.09 -6.91 -9.36
CA LEU A 276 -39.95 -6.91 -8.19
C LEU A 276 -40.00 -8.35 -7.62
N PRO A 277 -39.73 -8.55 -6.33
CA PRO A 277 -39.89 -9.83 -5.68
C PRO A 277 -41.38 -10.25 -5.67
N LEU A 278 -41.63 -11.52 -5.92
CA LEU A 278 -42.95 -12.15 -5.79
C LEU A 278 -42.97 -12.95 -4.49
N TYR A 279 -43.93 -12.67 -3.63
CA TYR A 279 -44.19 -13.46 -2.44
C TYR A 279 -45.47 -14.25 -2.57
N GLN A 280 -45.64 -15.34 -1.81
CA GLN A 280 -46.85 -16.15 -1.81
C GLN A 280 -47.37 -16.36 -0.39
N GLY A 281 -48.48 -15.72 -0.07
CA GLY A 281 -49.15 -15.78 1.22
C GLY A 281 -48.47 -14.94 2.30
N ASP A 282 -47.29 -15.31 2.70
CA ASP A 282 -46.46 -14.54 3.65
C ASP A 282 -45.45 -13.67 2.88
N PRO A 283 -45.34 -12.38 3.19
CA PRO A 283 -44.29 -11.49 2.61
C PRO A 283 -42.85 -11.98 2.75
N GLU A 284 -42.55 -12.82 3.73
CA GLU A 284 -41.25 -13.45 3.86
C GLU A 284 -41.02 -14.65 2.92
N ASN A 285 -42.12 -15.21 2.38
CA ASN A 285 -42.05 -16.36 1.47
C ASN A 285 -41.87 -15.90 0.01
N ILE A 286 -40.65 -15.55 -0.38
CA ILE A 286 -40.34 -15.11 -1.73
C ILE A 286 -40.22 -16.33 -2.66
N VAL A 287 -41.12 -16.42 -3.66
CA VAL A 287 -41.18 -17.52 -4.62
C VAL A 287 -40.49 -17.21 -5.94
N GLY A 288 -40.20 -15.92 -6.24
CA GLY A 288 -39.55 -15.53 -7.48
C GLY A 288 -39.24 -14.04 -7.54
N VAL A 289 -38.64 -13.62 -8.62
CA VAL A 289 -38.43 -12.23 -8.99
C VAL A 289 -38.94 -12.00 -10.39
N ILE A 290 -39.86 -11.07 -10.58
CA ILE A 290 -40.39 -10.75 -11.91
C ILE A 290 -39.63 -9.54 -12.49
N HIS A 291 -39.31 -9.65 -13.78
CA HIS A 291 -38.78 -8.52 -14.53
C HIS A 291 -39.88 -7.85 -15.32
N ALA A 292 -40.18 -6.58 -15.09
CA ALA A 292 -41.27 -5.83 -15.75
C ALA A 292 -41.25 -5.95 -17.28
N LYS A 293 -40.08 -5.98 -17.91
CA LYS A 293 -39.91 -6.14 -19.35
C LYS A 293 -40.33 -7.52 -19.85
N ASP A 294 -40.10 -8.58 -19.07
CA ASP A 294 -40.47 -9.94 -19.46
C ASP A 294 -41.99 -10.17 -19.28
N LEU A 295 -42.56 -9.55 -18.22
CA LEU A 295 -44.00 -9.49 -18.03
C LEU A 295 -44.66 -8.77 -19.21
N LEU A 296 -44.16 -7.62 -19.63
CA LEU A 296 -44.66 -6.88 -20.80
C LEU A 296 -44.57 -7.70 -22.10
N ARG A 297 -43.48 -8.42 -22.31
CA ARG A 297 -43.33 -9.29 -23.48
C ARG A 297 -44.36 -10.42 -23.50
N ALA A 298 -44.59 -11.06 -22.35
CA ALA A 298 -45.57 -12.11 -22.24
C ALA A 298 -46.99 -11.61 -22.51
N VAL A 299 -47.35 -10.45 -21.94
CA VAL A 299 -48.65 -9.80 -22.22
C VAL A 299 -48.79 -9.43 -23.69
N ASN A 300 -47.74 -8.86 -24.30
CA ASN A 300 -47.73 -8.51 -25.72
C ASN A 300 -47.88 -9.75 -26.62
N GLY A 301 -47.25 -10.88 -26.25
CA GLY A 301 -47.42 -12.18 -26.90
C GLY A 301 -48.89 -12.66 -26.88
N LEU A 302 -49.53 -12.63 -25.71
CA LEU A 302 -50.94 -12.96 -25.56
C LEU A 302 -51.88 -12.06 -26.38
N ILE A 303 -51.50 -10.79 -26.55
CA ILE A 303 -52.28 -9.84 -27.35
C ILE A 303 -52.11 -10.08 -28.85
N HIS A 304 -50.95 -10.50 -29.34
CA HIS A 304 -50.65 -10.61 -30.77
C HIS A 304 -50.73 -12.08 -31.30
N GLU A 305 -50.49 -13.08 -30.45
CA GLU A 305 -50.60 -14.51 -30.78
C GLU A 305 -52.01 -15.05 -30.48
N GLY A 306 -53.04 -14.41 -31.05
CA GLY A 306 -54.38 -15.05 -31.12
C GLY A 306 -54.32 -16.29 -32.03
N PRO A 307 -55.20 -17.32 -31.83
CA PRO A 307 -55.15 -18.53 -32.58
C PRO A 307 -55.12 -18.25 -34.07
N ASP A 308 -54.12 -18.84 -34.69
CA ASP A 308 -53.79 -18.83 -36.10
C ASP A 308 -55.07 -18.71 -36.97
N SER A 309 -55.19 -17.56 -37.67
CA SER A 309 -56.16 -17.43 -38.75
C SER A 309 -55.69 -18.33 -39.89
N GLY A 310 -56.03 -19.62 -39.74
CA GLY A 310 -56.01 -20.54 -40.86
C GLY A 310 -56.89 -19.93 -41.97
N LYS A 311 -56.25 -19.83 -43.13
CA LYS A 311 -56.83 -19.57 -44.42
C LYS A 311 -58.32 -19.87 -44.47
N ASP A 312 -59.13 -18.85 -44.63
CA ASP A 312 -60.11 -18.80 -45.72
C ASP A 312 -60.90 -17.50 -45.58
N GLY A 313 -60.98 -16.78 -46.69
CA GLY A 313 -61.55 -15.46 -46.74
C GLY A 313 -63.04 -15.47 -46.51
N GLU A 314 -63.54 -14.45 -45.85
CA GLU A 314 -64.71 -13.68 -46.29
C GLU A 314 -64.88 -12.39 -45.53
N THR A 315 -65.06 -11.35 -46.28
CA THR A 315 -65.33 -9.94 -45.88
C THR A 315 -66.53 -9.83 -44.97
N GLY A 316 -66.37 -9.36 -43.78
CA GLY A 316 -67.46 -8.94 -42.90
C GLY A 316 -66.98 -7.76 -42.03
N ALA A 317 -67.33 -6.52 -42.49
CA ALA A 317 -67.17 -5.31 -41.67
C ALA A 317 -68.08 -5.39 -40.44
N GLY A 318 -67.46 -5.65 -39.28
CA GLY A 318 -68.09 -5.61 -37.97
C GLY A 318 -67.29 -4.74 -37.03
N GLN A 319 -67.76 -3.50 -36.81
CA GLN A 319 -67.35 -2.64 -35.68
C GLN A 319 -67.70 -3.42 -34.40
N GLY A 320 -66.63 -3.55 -33.55
CA GLY A 320 -66.91 -4.11 -32.21
C GLY A 320 -65.65 -4.36 -31.46
N GLY A 321 -65.29 -3.40 -30.55
CA GLY A 321 -64.61 -3.64 -29.35
C GLY A 321 -63.28 -4.40 -29.45
N ALA A 322 -62.17 -3.73 -29.22
CA ALA A 322 -60.95 -4.40 -28.76
C ALA A 322 -61.34 -5.22 -27.51
N GLY A 323 -61.68 -6.50 -27.70
CA GLY A 323 -62.01 -7.41 -26.62
C GLY A 323 -60.83 -7.43 -25.65
N ALA A 324 -61.10 -7.11 -24.42
CA ALA A 324 -60.22 -7.37 -23.31
C ALA A 324 -59.84 -8.86 -23.39
N ARG A 325 -58.66 -9.15 -23.95
CA ARG A 325 -58.20 -10.55 -24.01
C ARG A 325 -57.90 -10.99 -22.60
N ASP A 326 -58.33 -12.18 -22.30
CA ASP A 326 -58.31 -12.78 -20.98
C ASP A 326 -56.88 -12.96 -20.48
N LEU A 327 -56.36 -11.98 -19.69
CA LEU A 327 -55.07 -12.05 -19.01
C LEU A 327 -55.03 -13.18 -17.96
N SER A 328 -56.16 -13.86 -17.69
CA SER A 328 -56.23 -15.00 -16.79
C SER A 328 -55.34 -16.18 -17.21
N GLN A 329 -54.95 -16.22 -18.49
CA GLN A 329 -54.02 -17.24 -19.02
C GLN A 329 -52.56 -16.93 -18.70
N LEU A 330 -52.25 -15.76 -18.21
CA LEU A 330 -50.88 -15.36 -17.86
C LEU A 330 -50.42 -16.05 -16.57
N LYS A 331 -49.53 -17.01 -16.71
CA LYS A 331 -48.89 -17.68 -15.55
C LYS A 331 -47.68 -16.90 -15.10
N VAL A 332 -47.87 -15.97 -14.16
CA VAL A 332 -46.81 -15.04 -13.68
C VAL A 332 -45.65 -15.80 -13.08
N LEU A 333 -45.87 -16.91 -12.37
CA LEU A 333 -44.81 -17.73 -11.78
C LEU A 333 -43.93 -18.42 -12.82
N ASP A 334 -44.45 -18.74 -14.02
CA ASP A 334 -43.65 -19.33 -15.11
C ASP A 334 -42.68 -18.30 -15.73
N LEU A 335 -42.95 -16.99 -15.54
CA LEU A 335 -42.09 -15.88 -15.99
C LEU A 335 -41.10 -15.43 -14.92
N ALA A 336 -41.31 -15.83 -13.68
CA ALA A 336 -40.49 -15.42 -12.57
C ALA A 336 -39.12 -16.10 -12.62
N MET A 337 -38.09 -15.34 -12.40
CA MET A 337 -36.73 -15.84 -12.19
C MET A 337 -36.59 -16.42 -10.77
N ALA A 338 -35.77 -17.46 -10.62
CA ALA A 338 -35.41 -17.96 -9.28
C ALA A 338 -34.77 -16.87 -8.43
N PRO A 339 -35.22 -16.70 -7.17
CA PRO A 339 -34.61 -15.69 -6.29
C PRO A 339 -33.18 -16.07 -5.96
N TYR A 340 -32.30 -15.07 -5.93
CA TYR A 340 -30.91 -15.21 -5.47
C TYR A 340 -30.80 -14.60 -4.09
N PHE A 341 -30.46 -15.42 -3.09
CA PHE A 341 -30.30 -15.01 -1.71
C PHE A 341 -28.84 -14.87 -1.33
N VAL A 342 -28.54 -13.88 -0.50
CA VAL A 342 -27.21 -13.59 0.05
C VAL A 342 -27.32 -13.32 1.55
N PRO A 343 -26.40 -13.84 2.40
CA PRO A 343 -26.34 -13.50 3.81
C PRO A 343 -26.00 -12.01 4.02
N GLU A 344 -26.63 -11.37 5.01
CA GLU A 344 -26.38 -9.97 5.35
C GLU A 344 -24.93 -9.69 5.77
N THR A 345 -24.22 -10.70 6.33
CA THR A 345 -22.82 -10.61 6.77
C THR A 345 -21.79 -10.76 5.65
N THR A 346 -22.23 -10.92 4.39
CA THR A 346 -21.32 -11.08 3.24
C THR A 346 -20.57 -9.78 2.96
N PRO A 347 -19.22 -9.79 2.81
CA PRO A 347 -18.47 -8.59 2.43
C PRO A 347 -18.88 -8.08 1.05
N LEU A 348 -18.95 -6.74 0.89
CA LEU A 348 -19.40 -6.11 -0.36
C LEU A 348 -18.51 -6.44 -1.55
N ASP A 349 -17.20 -6.55 -1.35
CA ASP A 349 -16.25 -6.90 -2.40
C ASP A 349 -16.46 -8.35 -2.91
N GLU A 350 -16.85 -9.27 -2.01
CA GLU A 350 -17.22 -10.64 -2.38
C GLU A 350 -18.55 -10.64 -3.12
N GLN A 351 -19.54 -9.89 -2.62
CA GLN A 351 -20.86 -9.80 -3.25
C GLN A 351 -20.77 -9.18 -4.65
N MET A 352 -19.97 -8.14 -4.84
CA MET A 352 -19.70 -7.57 -6.16
C MET A 352 -19.10 -8.61 -7.11
N ARG A 353 -18.09 -9.38 -6.65
CA ARG A 353 -17.51 -10.47 -7.45
C ARG A 353 -18.55 -11.56 -7.79
N GLN A 354 -19.46 -11.87 -6.88
CA GLN A 354 -20.54 -12.82 -7.12
C GLN A 354 -21.53 -12.31 -8.18
N PHE A 355 -21.92 -11.05 -8.13
CA PHE A 355 -22.76 -10.43 -9.15
C PHE A 355 -22.12 -10.51 -10.54
N LEU A 356 -20.85 -10.11 -10.67
CA LEU A 356 -20.11 -10.17 -11.93
C LEU A 356 -19.97 -11.61 -12.45
N ARG A 357 -19.68 -12.58 -11.58
CA ARG A 357 -19.50 -13.99 -11.92
C ARG A 357 -20.81 -14.64 -12.37
N ARG A 358 -21.93 -14.35 -11.68
CA ARG A 358 -23.26 -14.86 -11.98
C ARG A 358 -23.97 -14.08 -13.09
N ARG A 359 -23.45 -12.91 -13.48
CA ARG A 359 -24.10 -11.95 -14.39
C ARG A 359 -25.50 -11.55 -13.91
N THR A 360 -25.64 -11.34 -12.62
CA THR A 360 -26.85 -10.86 -11.96
C THR A 360 -26.57 -9.50 -11.33
N HIS A 361 -27.61 -8.68 -11.18
CA HIS A 361 -27.49 -7.33 -10.61
C HIS A 361 -28.40 -7.14 -9.39
N PHE A 362 -29.02 -8.23 -8.89
CA PHE A 362 -30.05 -8.17 -7.88
C PHE A 362 -29.96 -9.40 -6.97
N ALA A 363 -30.00 -9.21 -5.66
CA ALA A 363 -30.06 -10.26 -4.67
C ALA A 363 -30.95 -9.86 -3.49
N LEU A 364 -31.63 -10.85 -2.92
CA LEU A 364 -32.39 -10.72 -1.68
C LEU A 364 -31.46 -11.04 -0.50
N VAL A 365 -31.54 -10.23 0.53
CA VAL A 365 -30.67 -10.36 1.69
C VAL A 365 -31.41 -11.07 2.81
N VAL A 366 -30.76 -12.07 3.40
CA VAL A 366 -31.34 -12.88 4.48
C VAL A 366 -30.41 -12.93 5.69
N ASP A 367 -30.99 -13.10 6.86
CA ASP A 367 -30.26 -13.39 8.08
C ASP A 367 -29.88 -14.87 8.20
N GLU A 368 -29.29 -15.27 9.34
CA GLU A 368 -28.86 -16.65 9.63
C GLU A 368 -30.01 -17.64 9.79
N TYR A 369 -31.22 -17.13 9.96
CA TYR A 369 -32.46 -17.95 10.04
C TYR A 369 -33.19 -18.05 8.70
N GLY A 370 -32.71 -17.33 7.68
CA GLY A 370 -33.34 -17.28 6.36
C GLY A 370 -34.48 -16.27 6.26
N ALA A 371 -34.68 -15.40 7.27
CA ALA A 371 -35.70 -14.34 7.20
C ALA A 371 -35.22 -13.21 6.28
N LEU A 372 -36.15 -12.64 5.49
CA LEU A 372 -35.87 -11.55 4.56
C LEU A 372 -35.50 -10.26 5.34
N ARG A 373 -34.30 -9.75 5.13
CA ARG A 373 -33.80 -8.51 5.73
C ARG A 373 -33.87 -7.33 4.77
N GLY A 374 -33.62 -7.59 3.50
CA GLY A 374 -33.56 -6.53 2.52
C GLY A 374 -33.31 -7.03 1.11
N LEU A 375 -32.87 -6.11 0.26
CA LEU A 375 -32.30 -6.41 -1.06
C LEU A 375 -31.04 -5.57 -1.30
N ILE A 376 -30.17 -6.08 -2.15
CA ILE A 376 -28.99 -5.36 -2.61
C ILE A 376 -28.87 -5.50 -4.12
N THR A 377 -28.45 -4.42 -4.78
CA THR A 377 -28.17 -4.40 -6.21
C THR A 377 -26.67 -4.16 -6.46
N LEU A 378 -26.23 -4.41 -7.67
CA LEU A 378 -24.87 -4.08 -8.09
C LEU A 378 -24.64 -2.57 -8.08
N GLU A 379 -25.69 -1.82 -8.43
CA GLU A 379 -25.71 -0.36 -8.43
C GLU A 379 -25.41 0.19 -7.02
N ASP A 380 -26.05 -0.34 -5.98
CA ASP A 380 -25.83 0.06 -4.59
C ASP A 380 -24.34 -0.13 -4.18
N ILE A 381 -23.70 -1.22 -4.61
CA ILE A 381 -22.27 -1.47 -4.34
C ILE A 381 -21.35 -0.52 -5.12
N ILE A 382 -21.71 -0.19 -6.36
CA ILE A 382 -20.93 0.74 -7.19
C ILE A 382 -21.02 2.16 -6.62
N GLU A 383 -22.19 2.54 -6.11
CA GLU A 383 -22.43 3.83 -5.48
C GLU A 383 -21.49 4.07 -4.28
N GLU A 384 -21.16 3.02 -3.53
CA GLU A 384 -20.18 3.09 -2.44
C GLU A 384 -18.76 3.48 -2.90
N ILE A 385 -18.42 3.15 -4.15
CA ILE A 385 -17.12 3.51 -4.74
C ILE A 385 -17.15 4.90 -5.38
N VAL A 386 -18.20 5.16 -6.19
CA VAL A 386 -18.25 6.33 -7.07
C VAL A 386 -18.89 7.53 -6.39
N GLY A 387 -19.74 7.30 -5.37
CA GLY A 387 -20.68 8.27 -4.79
C GLY A 387 -21.99 8.31 -5.56
N GLU A 388 -22.94 9.12 -5.13
CA GLU A 388 -24.25 9.26 -5.76
C GLU A 388 -24.12 9.51 -7.26
N ILE A 389 -24.71 8.60 -8.06
CA ILE A 389 -24.81 8.75 -9.51
C ILE A 389 -26.15 9.41 -9.78
N THR A 390 -26.16 10.74 -9.86
CA THR A 390 -27.36 11.49 -10.26
C THR A 390 -27.68 11.20 -11.72
N ASP A 391 -28.87 10.67 -12.00
CA ASP A 391 -29.38 10.47 -13.36
C ASP A 391 -29.88 11.80 -13.94
N GLU A 392 -29.83 11.93 -15.27
CA GLU A 392 -30.31 13.12 -16.01
C GLU A 392 -31.81 13.43 -15.73
N PHE A 393 -32.55 12.46 -15.16
CA PHE A 393 -33.96 12.56 -14.82
C PHE A 393 -34.24 12.86 -13.35
N ASP A 394 -33.20 12.87 -12.47
CA ASP A 394 -33.31 13.20 -11.05
C ASP A 394 -33.34 14.75 -10.86
N ILE A 395 -34.26 15.43 -11.53
CA ILE A 395 -34.35 16.90 -11.57
C ILE A 395 -34.68 17.50 -10.18
N ASP A 396 -35.08 16.69 -9.20
CA ASP A 396 -35.50 17.11 -7.86
C ASP A 396 -35.03 16.17 -6.72
N ALA A 397 -33.92 15.48 -6.85
CA ALA A 397 -33.31 14.89 -5.65
C ALA A 397 -32.92 16.05 -4.73
N GLU A 398 -33.79 16.36 -3.75
CA GLU A 398 -33.48 17.33 -2.72
C GLU A 398 -32.13 16.97 -2.11
N ASN A 399 -31.14 17.85 -2.26
CA ASN A 399 -29.83 17.66 -1.68
C ASN A 399 -30.02 17.27 -0.20
N PRO A 400 -29.65 16.05 0.22
CA PRO A 400 -29.87 15.59 1.60
C PRO A 400 -29.16 16.46 2.62
N LEU A 401 -28.23 17.30 2.18
CA LEU A 401 -27.50 18.24 2.98
C LEU A 401 -27.93 19.68 2.65
N LYS A 402 -28.78 20.27 3.49
CA LYS A 402 -29.28 21.64 3.28
C LYS A 402 -28.51 22.63 4.15
N PRO A 403 -27.68 23.52 3.57
CA PRO A 403 -27.03 24.55 4.37
C PRO A 403 -28.06 25.55 4.88
N THR A 404 -27.99 25.87 6.15
CA THR A 404 -28.80 26.93 6.75
C THR A 404 -28.14 28.31 6.50
N PRO A 405 -28.89 29.41 6.59
CA PRO A 405 -28.31 30.75 6.47
C PRO A 405 -27.24 31.08 7.55
N ALA A 406 -27.19 30.30 8.62
CA ALA A 406 -26.21 30.46 9.70
C ALA A 406 -24.88 29.73 9.41
N GLY A 407 -24.80 28.90 8.35
CA GLY A 407 -23.63 28.10 8.01
C GLY A 407 -23.68 26.68 8.59
N ASP A 408 -24.78 26.32 9.27
CA ASP A 408 -25.02 24.97 9.78
C ASP A 408 -25.66 24.11 8.68
N TYR A 409 -25.67 22.80 8.86
CA TYR A 409 -26.32 21.86 7.96
C TYR A 409 -27.57 21.23 8.60
N LEU A 410 -28.64 21.14 7.82
CA LEU A 410 -29.77 20.27 8.17
C LEU A 410 -29.54 18.93 7.49
N VAL A 411 -29.36 17.89 8.29
CA VAL A 411 -29.00 16.54 7.84
C VAL A 411 -30.15 15.60 8.12
N ASP A 412 -30.48 14.74 7.15
CA ASP A 412 -31.44 13.66 7.40
C ASP A 412 -30.77 12.60 8.30
N GLY A 413 -31.49 12.15 9.33
CA GLY A 413 -31.00 11.11 10.25
C GLY A 413 -30.75 9.75 9.57
N ALA A 414 -31.37 9.47 8.42
CA ALA A 414 -31.14 8.28 7.63
C ALA A 414 -29.87 8.36 6.75
N MET A 415 -29.29 9.56 6.60
CA MET A 415 -28.05 9.76 5.87
C MET A 415 -26.91 8.97 6.53
N THR A 416 -26.06 8.33 5.73
CA THR A 416 -24.90 7.63 6.30
C THR A 416 -23.86 8.62 6.82
N ILE A 417 -23.15 8.22 7.86
CA ILE A 417 -22.06 9.04 8.44
C ILE A 417 -20.98 9.30 7.40
N ARG A 418 -20.71 8.31 6.55
CA ARG A 418 -19.70 8.41 5.47
C ARG A 418 -20.09 9.43 4.42
N ASP A 419 -21.35 9.44 3.98
CA ASP A 419 -21.82 10.43 3.01
C ASP A 419 -21.77 11.83 3.59
N LEU A 420 -22.10 11.97 4.87
CA LEU A 420 -21.96 13.24 5.58
C LEU A 420 -20.49 13.66 5.66
N ASN A 421 -19.57 12.78 6.07
CA ASN A 421 -18.14 13.04 6.13
C ASN A 421 -17.57 13.40 4.75
N ARG A 422 -18.00 12.69 3.69
CA ARG A 422 -17.60 12.95 2.30
C ARG A 422 -18.09 14.30 1.80
N ALA A 423 -19.32 14.68 2.14
CA ALA A 423 -19.94 15.92 1.70
C ALA A 423 -19.40 17.16 2.43
N THR A 424 -19.04 17.03 3.73
CA THR A 424 -18.66 18.13 4.62
C THR A 424 -17.16 18.20 4.93
N ASP A 425 -16.36 17.20 4.56
CA ASP A 425 -14.97 16.99 5.01
C ASP A 425 -14.84 16.81 6.54
N TRP A 426 -15.91 16.37 7.21
CA TRP A 426 -15.87 15.99 8.61
C TRP A 426 -15.28 14.60 8.80
N SER A 427 -14.96 14.25 10.06
CA SER A 427 -14.43 12.95 10.46
C SER A 427 -15.24 12.39 11.62
N LEU A 428 -16.55 12.25 11.45
CA LEU A 428 -17.41 11.62 12.44
C LEU A 428 -17.11 10.12 12.51
N PRO A 429 -17.11 9.51 13.72
CA PRO A 429 -16.85 8.08 13.87
C PRO A 429 -18.00 7.25 13.26
N ASP A 430 -17.67 6.24 12.48
CA ASP A 430 -18.61 5.33 11.81
C ASP A 430 -18.46 3.86 12.25
N ASP A 431 -17.64 3.61 13.29
CA ASP A 431 -17.39 2.25 13.80
C ASP A 431 -18.60 1.65 14.52
N GLU A 432 -19.41 2.48 15.22
CA GLU A 432 -20.50 2.03 16.11
C GLU A 432 -21.88 2.20 15.46
N ALA A 433 -22.00 3.00 14.42
CA ALA A 433 -23.26 3.26 13.72
C ALA A 433 -23.03 3.70 12.28
N ASN A 434 -23.89 3.25 11.37
CA ASN A 434 -23.79 3.58 9.94
C ASN A 434 -24.51 4.88 9.56
N THR A 435 -25.51 5.32 10.35
CA THR A 435 -26.34 6.49 10.05
C THR A 435 -26.19 7.60 11.10
N VAL A 436 -26.47 8.82 10.71
CA VAL A 436 -26.45 9.98 11.61
C VAL A 436 -27.38 9.78 12.81
N ALA A 437 -28.59 9.28 12.58
CA ALA A 437 -29.52 8.96 13.69
C ALA A 437 -28.94 7.85 14.58
N GLY A 438 -28.31 6.83 14.01
CA GLY A 438 -27.67 5.75 14.75
C GLY A 438 -26.54 6.27 15.66
N LEU A 439 -25.67 7.16 15.14
CA LEU A 439 -24.60 7.77 15.91
C LEU A 439 -25.15 8.59 17.08
N VAL A 440 -26.18 9.41 16.83
CA VAL A 440 -26.82 10.21 17.90
C VAL A 440 -27.48 9.33 18.95
N ILE A 441 -28.14 8.25 18.56
CA ILE A 441 -28.75 7.28 19.49
C ILE A 441 -27.68 6.55 20.30
N HIS A 442 -26.58 6.15 19.64
CA HIS A 442 -25.46 5.48 20.30
C HIS A 442 -24.85 6.38 21.38
N GLU A 443 -24.56 7.65 21.06
CA GLU A 443 -23.99 8.60 22.01
C GLU A 443 -24.99 8.96 23.15
N ALA A 444 -26.24 9.14 22.76
CA ALA A 444 -27.30 9.48 23.76
C ALA A 444 -27.64 8.30 24.66
N GLN A 445 -27.37 7.04 24.26
CA GLN A 445 -27.82 5.81 24.93
C GLN A 445 -29.36 5.77 25.16
N MET A 446 -30.10 6.55 24.37
CA MET A 446 -31.57 6.68 24.42
C MET A 446 -32.06 7.35 23.14
N ILE A 447 -33.36 7.25 22.85
CA ILE A 447 -33.96 8.02 21.75
C ILE A 447 -33.95 9.50 22.14
N PRO A 448 -33.23 10.38 21.35
CA PRO A 448 -33.12 11.80 21.71
C PRO A 448 -34.44 12.55 21.53
N ASN A 449 -34.60 13.61 22.32
CA ASN A 449 -35.72 14.54 22.20
C ASN A 449 -35.31 15.79 21.43
N GLU A 450 -36.28 16.50 20.87
CA GLU A 450 -36.06 17.77 20.17
C GLU A 450 -35.31 18.76 21.07
N GLY A 451 -34.28 19.41 20.51
CA GLY A 451 -33.45 20.41 21.18
C GLY A 451 -32.28 19.86 22.00
N GLN A 452 -32.05 18.56 22.03
CA GLN A 452 -30.84 17.99 22.62
C GLN A 452 -29.61 18.25 21.72
N VAL A 453 -28.47 18.51 22.35
CA VAL A 453 -27.20 18.79 21.67
C VAL A 453 -26.19 17.72 22.10
N PHE A 454 -25.50 17.18 21.10
CA PHE A 454 -24.43 16.20 21.27
C PHE A 454 -23.16 16.74 20.61
N SER A 455 -21.99 16.34 21.09
CA SER A 455 -20.68 16.74 20.53
C SER A 455 -19.88 15.49 20.25
N PHE A 456 -19.33 15.39 19.04
CA PHE A 456 -18.54 14.29 18.55
C PHE A 456 -17.10 14.72 18.25
#